data_3e6c87aee456db65ee2421482de556ac
#
_entry.id   3e6c87aee456db65ee2421482de556ac
#
_cell.length_a   1.000
_cell.length_b   1.000
_cell.length_c   1.000
_cell.angle_alpha   90.00
_cell.angle_beta   90.00
_cell.angle_gamma   90.00
#
_symmetry.space_group_name_H-M   'P 1'
#
loop_
_entity.id
_entity.type
_entity.pdbx_description
1 polymer ?
#
loop_
_entity_poly.entity_id
_entity_poly.type
_entity_poly.pdbx_seq_one_letter_code
_entity_poly.pdbx_strand_id
1 'polypeptide(L)'
;MNSISKFWNEFCQKNKIAPNALEGAYAFGANSHDADVLSDLINRGIKTATTSIYISADDLPVVGMYSIVLDGNNQPVCVIKNEAVEIMPFKNVSEKHAYLEGEGDRSYESWRKSFTPDLLTPRV
;
A
#
# COMPACT_ATOMS: atom_id res chain seq x y z
N MET A 1 17.69 -1.68 -19.18
CA MET A 1 17.11 -1.57 -17.83
C MET A 1 15.74 -0.94 -17.92
N ASN A 2 14.70 -1.54 -17.33
CA ASN A 2 13.37 -0.97 -17.39
C ASN A 2 13.24 0.20 -16.40
N SER A 3 12.13 0.95 -16.51
CA SER A 3 11.91 2.15 -15.69
C SER A 3 11.84 1.85 -14.19
N ILE A 4 11.31 0.68 -13.82
CA ILE A 4 11.21 0.27 -12.41
C ILE A 4 12.60 0.02 -11.82
N SER A 5 13.43 -0.74 -12.53
CA SER A 5 14.80 -1.02 -12.08
C SER A 5 15.63 0.25 -11.97
N LYS A 6 15.50 1.14 -12.94
CA LYS A 6 16.20 2.42 -12.93
C LYS A 6 15.77 3.27 -11.74
N PHE A 7 14.47 3.35 -11.49
CA PHE A 7 13.91 4.10 -10.38
C PHE A 7 14.43 3.59 -9.04
N TRP A 8 14.44 2.26 -8.86
CA TRP A 8 14.94 1.63 -7.64
C TRP A 8 16.43 1.88 -7.44
N ASN A 9 17.23 1.73 -8.49
CA ASN A 9 18.67 1.93 -8.38
C ASN A 9 19.00 3.38 -8.01
N GLU A 10 18.32 4.35 -8.59
CA GLU A 10 18.50 5.76 -8.26
C GLU A 10 18.12 6.04 -6.81
N PHE A 11 17.03 5.46 -6.35
CA PHE A 11 16.59 5.60 -4.96
C PHE A 11 17.65 5.04 -3.99
N CYS A 12 18.16 3.84 -4.29
CA CYS A 12 19.16 3.19 -3.44
C CYS A 12 20.44 4.02 -3.35
N GLN A 13 20.90 4.54 -4.45
CA GLN A 13 22.12 5.37 -4.48
C GLN A 13 21.92 6.66 -3.69
N LYS A 14 20.80 7.33 -3.89
CA LYS A 14 20.52 8.60 -3.23
C LYS A 14 20.35 8.46 -1.72
N ASN A 15 19.73 7.37 -1.27
CA ASN A 15 19.36 7.17 0.13
C ASN A 15 20.23 6.16 0.86
N LYS A 16 21.23 5.60 0.20
CA LYS A 16 22.16 4.61 0.77
C LYS A 16 21.43 3.38 1.29
N ILE A 17 20.51 2.85 0.47
CA ILE A 17 19.71 1.67 0.79
C ILE A 17 20.28 0.48 0.01
N ALA A 18 20.31 -0.69 0.65
CA ALA A 18 20.76 -1.91 0.00
C ALA A 18 19.75 -2.34 -1.09
N PRO A 19 20.22 -2.66 -2.31
CA PRO A 19 19.31 -3.04 -3.40
C PRO A 19 18.39 -4.22 -3.10
N ASN A 20 18.82 -5.14 -2.23
CA ASN A 20 18.01 -6.32 -1.87
C ASN A 20 16.94 -6.03 -0.83
N ALA A 21 16.79 -4.77 -0.39
CA ALA A 21 15.74 -4.40 0.54
C ALA A 21 14.38 -4.17 -0.14
N LEU A 22 14.27 -4.43 -1.45
CA LEU A 22 13.03 -4.25 -2.19
C LEU A 22 12.18 -5.52 -2.11
N GLU A 23 10.92 -5.37 -1.67
CA GLU A 23 9.92 -6.45 -1.72
C GLU A 23 9.32 -6.59 -3.11
N GLY A 24 8.96 -5.47 -3.73
CA GLY A 24 8.36 -5.49 -5.06
C GLY A 24 7.85 -4.15 -5.51
N ALA A 25 7.17 -4.14 -6.64
CA ALA A 25 6.54 -2.97 -7.21
C ALA A 25 5.07 -3.28 -7.46
N TYR A 26 4.18 -2.44 -6.95
CA TYR A 26 2.75 -2.72 -6.95
C TYR A 26 1.93 -1.50 -7.34
N ALA A 27 0.86 -1.75 -8.11
CA ALA A 27 -0.21 -0.78 -8.29
C ALA A 27 -1.32 -1.11 -7.30
N PHE A 28 -1.82 -0.12 -6.59
CA PHE A 28 -2.92 -0.30 -5.64
C PHE A 28 -4.26 -0.11 -6.34
N GLY A 29 -5.31 -0.73 -5.79
CA GLY A 29 -6.67 -0.58 -6.31
C GLY A 29 -7.05 -1.64 -7.33
N ALA A 30 -8.29 -1.55 -7.81
CA ALA A 30 -8.90 -2.57 -8.66
C ALA A 30 -8.68 -2.34 -10.14
N ASN A 31 -8.29 -1.12 -10.55
CA ASN A 31 -8.13 -0.74 -11.96
C ASN A 31 -7.12 0.39 -12.10
N SER A 32 -6.85 0.81 -13.34
CA SER A 32 -5.85 1.85 -13.61
C SER A 32 -6.22 3.21 -13.03
N HIS A 33 -7.52 3.54 -13.03
CA HIS A 33 -7.97 4.81 -12.42
C HIS A 33 -7.71 4.82 -10.92
N ASP A 34 -8.05 3.73 -10.23
CA ASP A 34 -7.78 3.60 -8.80
C ASP A 34 -6.28 3.68 -8.50
N ALA A 35 -5.47 3.03 -9.34
CA ALA A 35 -4.02 3.07 -9.18
C ALA A 35 -3.48 4.50 -9.28
N ASP A 36 -4.01 5.30 -10.21
CA ASP A 36 -3.61 6.70 -10.32
C ASP A 36 -4.00 7.50 -9.09
N VAL A 37 -5.22 7.34 -8.61
CA VAL A 37 -5.71 8.05 -7.42
C VAL A 37 -4.92 7.66 -6.18
N LEU A 38 -4.73 6.36 -5.96
CA LEU A 38 -4.06 5.86 -4.76
C LEU A 38 -2.57 6.18 -4.76
N SER A 39 -1.90 6.06 -5.90
CA SER A 39 -0.48 6.43 -5.98
C SER A 39 -0.27 7.91 -5.70
N ASP A 40 -1.19 8.77 -6.14
CA ASP A 40 -1.14 10.19 -5.84
C ASP A 40 -1.31 10.46 -4.34
N LEU A 41 -2.28 9.82 -3.70
CA LEU A 41 -2.51 9.97 -2.26
C LEU A 41 -1.28 9.52 -1.45
N ILE A 42 -0.66 8.43 -1.85
CA ILE A 42 0.54 7.93 -1.20
C ILE A 42 1.69 8.91 -1.40
N ASN A 43 1.91 9.36 -2.63
CA ASN A 43 3.01 10.28 -2.94
C ASN A 43 2.87 11.62 -2.22
N ARG A 44 1.64 12.07 -1.97
CA ARG A 44 1.36 13.31 -1.25
C ARG A 44 1.40 13.15 0.27
N GLY A 45 1.60 11.94 0.76
CA GLY A 45 1.63 11.68 2.20
C GLY A 45 0.27 11.66 2.88
N ILE A 46 -0.82 11.62 2.11
CA ILE A 46 -2.19 11.54 2.67
C ILE A 46 -2.51 10.11 3.06
N LYS A 47 -2.18 9.15 2.18
CA LYS A 47 -2.36 7.73 2.47
C LYS A 47 -1.06 7.18 3.03
N THR A 48 -1.07 6.81 4.31
CA THR A 48 0.09 6.25 5.01
C THR A 48 -0.18 4.88 5.62
N ALA A 49 -1.33 4.30 5.34
CA ALA A 49 -1.70 2.96 5.79
C ALA A 49 -2.52 2.27 4.71
N THR A 50 -2.49 0.95 4.73
CA THR A 50 -3.31 0.15 3.82
C THR A 50 -3.78 -1.12 4.53
N THR A 51 -4.89 -1.67 4.06
CA THR A 51 -5.48 -2.90 4.57
C THR A 51 -5.64 -3.87 3.42
N SER A 52 -5.30 -5.13 3.66
CA SER A 52 -5.58 -6.20 2.72
C SER A 52 -6.06 -7.43 3.47
N ILE A 53 -6.67 -8.36 2.73
CA ILE A 53 -7.14 -9.61 3.31
C ILE A 53 -5.95 -10.51 3.57
N TYR A 54 -5.86 -11.02 4.80
CA TYR A 54 -4.82 -11.99 5.16
C TYR A 54 -5.25 -13.37 4.67
N ILE A 55 -4.39 -13.98 3.85
CA ILE A 55 -4.63 -15.32 3.32
C ILE A 55 -3.59 -16.30 3.87
N SER A 56 -2.32 -15.93 3.82
CA SER A 56 -1.24 -16.77 4.33
C SER A 56 -0.06 -15.91 4.79
N ALA A 57 0.81 -16.50 5.62
CA ALA A 57 2.00 -15.82 6.11
C ALA A 57 2.96 -15.42 4.98
N ASP A 58 2.92 -16.14 3.86
CA ASP A 58 3.79 -15.84 2.72
C ASP A 58 3.42 -14.53 2.03
N ASP A 59 2.19 -14.06 2.23
CA ASP A 59 1.69 -12.83 1.61
C ASP A 59 1.87 -11.60 2.49
N LEU A 60 2.41 -11.77 3.71
CA LEU A 60 2.60 -10.65 4.61
C LEU A 60 3.76 -9.77 4.20
N PRO A 61 3.58 -8.44 4.20
CA PRO A 61 4.70 -7.52 4.05
C PRO A 61 5.70 -7.70 5.20
N VAL A 62 6.96 -7.40 4.92
CA VAL A 62 8.02 -7.51 5.94
C VAL A 62 8.39 -6.11 6.43
N VAL A 63 8.35 -5.90 7.74
CA VAL A 63 8.74 -4.62 8.35
C VAL A 63 10.20 -4.32 7.98
N GLY A 64 10.45 -3.07 7.60
CA GLY A 64 11.77 -2.61 7.19
C GLY A 64 12.06 -2.74 5.71
N MET A 65 11.26 -3.49 4.97
CA MET A 65 11.41 -3.64 3.52
C MET A 65 10.72 -2.50 2.77
N TYR A 66 11.13 -2.30 1.53
CA TYR A 66 10.63 -1.22 0.68
C TYR A 66 9.80 -1.77 -0.47
N SER A 67 8.87 -0.98 -0.95
CA SER A 67 8.08 -1.29 -2.14
C SER A 67 7.97 -0.06 -3.02
N ILE A 68 7.92 -0.27 -4.34
CA ILE A 68 7.71 0.80 -5.30
C ILE A 68 6.23 0.88 -5.62
N VAL A 69 5.67 2.07 -5.50
CA VAL A 69 4.26 2.32 -5.83
C VAL A 69 4.17 2.70 -7.29
N LEU A 70 3.30 2.00 -8.02
CA LEU A 70 3.09 2.22 -9.46
C LEU A 70 1.77 2.95 -9.69
N ASP A 71 1.70 3.71 -10.77
CA ASP A 71 0.46 4.33 -11.24
C ASP A 71 -0.33 3.39 -12.16
N GLY A 72 -1.41 3.88 -12.75
CA GLY A 72 -2.28 3.11 -13.63
C GLY A 72 -1.64 2.67 -14.94
N ASN A 73 -0.47 3.20 -15.28
CA ASN A 73 0.31 2.82 -16.45
C ASN A 73 1.54 1.99 -16.08
N ASN A 74 1.58 1.46 -14.84
CA ASN A 74 2.69 0.68 -14.30
C ASN A 74 4.02 1.45 -14.28
N GLN A 75 3.95 2.77 -14.12
CA GLN A 75 5.12 3.60 -13.99
C GLN A 75 5.41 3.88 -12.51
N PRO A 76 6.67 3.91 -12.09
CA PRO A 76 7.01 4.15 -10.70
C PRO A 76 6.69 5.60 -10.28
N VAL A 77 6.05 5.74 -9.13
CA VAL A 77 5.66 7.05 -8.57
C VAL A 77 6.51 7.38 -7.35
N CYS A 78 6.60 6.46 -6.41
CA CYS A 78 7.35 6.69 -5.16
C CYS A 78 7.74 5.36 -4.53
N VAL A 79 8.55 5.45 -3.47
CA VAL A 79 8.97 4.30 -2.67
C VAL A 79 8.35 4.42 -1.29
N ILE A 80 7.82 3.32 -0.78
CA ILE A 80 7.30 3.23 0.58
C ILE A 80 8.09 2.20 1.38
N LYS A 81 8.10 2.37 2.70
CA LYS A 81 8.75 1.45 3.62
C LYS A 81 7.70 0.90 4.58
N ASN A 82 7.74 -0.39 4.85
CA ASN A 82 6.84 -1.01 5.83
C ASN A 82 7.34 -0.70 7.23
N GLU A 83 6.61 0.13 7.97
CA GLU A 83 6.97 0.48 9.34
C GLU A 83 6.32 -0.44 10.37
N ALA A 84 5.10 -0.91 10.11
CA ALA A 84 4.36 -1.80 10.99
C ALA A 84 3.41 -2.66 10.16
N VAL A 85 3.26 -3.91 10.57
CA VAL A 85 2.35 -4.87 9.94
C VAL A 85 1.59 -5.58 11.07
N GLU A 86 0.26 -5.54 11.02
CA GLU A 86 -0.59 -6.16 12.02
C GLU A 86 -1.66 -7.02 11.38
N ILE A 87 -1.96 -8.16 12.00
CA ILE A 87 -3.07 -9.03 11.60
C ILE A 87 -4.13 -8.92 12.69
N MET A 88 -5.36 -8.61 12.30
CA MET A 88 -6.44 -8.49 13.27
C MET A 88 -7.80 -8.70 12.59
N PRO A 89 -8.85 -9.03 13.38
CA PRO A 89 -10.20 -9.06 12.83
C PRO A 89 -10.60 -7.68 12.31
N PHE A 90 -11.37 -7.65 11.23
CA PHE A 90 -11.83 -6.40 10.63
C PHE A 90 -12.46 -5.45 11.64
N LYS A 91 -13.30 -6.00 12.53
CA LYS A 91 -14.01 -5.20 13.54
C LYS A 91 -13.10 -4.47 14.51
N ASN A 92 -11.82 -4.91 14.61
CA ASN A 92 -10.86 -4.32 15.53
C ASN A 92 -10.02 -3.23 14.89
N VAL A 93 -10.19 -2.97 13.60
CA VAL A 93 -9.45 -1.92 12.91
C VAL A 93 -9.95 -0.57 13.39
N SER A 94 -9.01 0.32 13.76
CA SER A 94 -9.32 1.58 14.40
C SER A 94 -9.75 2.68 13.44
N GLU A 95 -10.43 3.69 13.98
CA GLU A 95 -10.76 4.90 13.23
C GLU A 95 -9.50 5.62 12.77
N LYS A 96 -8.45 5.59 13.58
CA LYS A 96 -7.16 6.18 13.22
C LYS A 96 -6.58 5.52 11.97
N HIS A 97 -6.64 4.19 11.89
CA HIS A 97 -6.16 3.47 10.72
C HIS A 97 -6.96 3.86 9.48
N ALA A 98 -8.30 3.94 9.60
CA ALA A 98 -9.15 4.36 8.49
C ALA A 98 -8.77 5.77 8.00
N TYR A 99 -8.49 6.67 8.92
CA TYR A 99 -8.02 8.01 8.57
C TYR A 99 -6.69 7.98 7.84
N LEU A 100 -5.75 7.13 8.31
CA LEU A 100 -4.42 7.02 7.71
C LEU A 100 -4.45 6.37 6.32
N GLU A 101 -5.49 5.61 5.98
CA GLU A 101 -5.64 5.12 4.62
C GLU A 101 -5.94 6.25 3.64
N GLY A 102 -6.46 7.37 4.12
CA GLY A 102 -6.54 8.61 3.36
C GLY A 102 -7.56 8.64 2.23
N GLU A 103 -8.41 7.64 2.13
CA GLU A 103 -9.34 7.49 1.00
C GLU A 103 -10.73 8.03 1.34
N GLY A 104 -11.45 8.46 0.29
CA GLY A 104 -12.76 9.03 0.46
C GLY A 104 -12.71 10.26 1.35
N ASP A 105 -13.64 10.39 2.30
CA ASP A 105 -13.67 11.48 3.26
C ASP A 105 -12.82 11.19 4.51
N ARG A 106 -12.06 10.10 4.50
CA ARG A 106 -11.18 9.63 5.57
C ARG A 106 -11.92 9.23 6.85
N SER A 107 -13.25 9.07 6.79
CA SER A 107 -14.03 8.62 7.94
C SER A 107 -13.97 7.11 8.10
N TYR A 108 -14.21 6.65 9.31
CA TYR A 108 -14.31 5.23 9.60
C TYR A 108 -15.49 4.60 8.84
N GLU A 109 -16.60 5.32 8.74
CA GLU A 109 -17.78 4.83 8.03
C GLU A 109 -17.49 4.62 6.55
N SER A 110 -16.86 5.59 5.89
CA SER A 110 -16.46 5.48 4.49
C SER A 110 -15.49 4.31 4.29
N TRP A 111 -14.54 4.17 5.18
CA TRP A 111 -13.57 3.08 5.14
C TRP A 111 -14.25 1.72 5.23
N ARG A 112 -15.18 1.57 6.16
CA ARG A 112 -15.92 0.30 6.35
C ARG A 112 -16.71 -0.08 5.10
N LYS A 113 -17.32 0.90 4.43
CA LYS A 113 -18.10 0.65 3.22
C LYS A 113 -17.24 0.16 2.06
N SER A 114 -15.97 0.54 2.02
CA SER A 114 -15.04 0.11 0.98
C SER A 114 -14.71 -1.38 1.08
N PHE A 115 -14.91 -1.97 2.25
CA PHE A 115 -14.68 -3.39 2.49
C PHE A 115 -16.05 -4.07 2.62
N THR A 116 -16.64 -4.42 1.49
CA THR A 116 -17.99 -4.98 1.46
C THR A 116 -18.08 -6.32 2.17
N PRO A 117 -19.29 -6.74 2.56
CA PRO A 117 -19.47 -8.07 3.14
C PRO A 117 -18.94 -9.21 2.28
N ASP A 118 -19.07 -9.08 0.97
CA ASP A 118 -18.58 -10.11 0.05
C ASP A 118 -17.07 -10.32 0.16
N LEU A 119 -16.35 -9.25 0.41
CA LEU A 119 -14.91 -9.28 0.54
C LEU A 119 -14.46 -9.80 1.91
N LEU A 120 -15.17 -9.46 2.96
CA LEU A 120 -14.69 -9.62 4.33
C LEU A 120 -15.27 -10.80 5.09
N THR A 121 -16.52 -11.18 4.78
CA THR A 121 -17.25 -12.12 5.61
C THR A 121 -16.53 -13.44 5.89
N PRO A 122 -15.94 -14.14 4.92
CA PRO A 122 -15.30 -15.41 5.26
C PRO A 122 -13.93 -15.29 5.92
N ARG A 123 -13.35 -14.10 5.98
CA ARG A 123 -11.94 -13.94 6.32
C ARG A 123 -11.68 -13.12 7.57
N VAL A 124 -12.69 -12.48 8.05
CA VAL A 124 -12.58 -11.64 9.25
C VAL A 124 -13.64 -12.00 10.26
#